data_658f5b59da4fbdfb8bbbe60f5407e828
#
_entry.id   658f5b59da4fbdfb8bbbe60f5407e828
#
_cell.length_a   1.000
_cell.length_b   1.000
_cell.length_c   1.000
_cell.angle_alpha   90.00
_cell.angle_beta   90.00
_cell.angle_gamma   90.00
#
_symmetry.space_group_name_H-M   'P 1'
#
loop_
_entity.id
_entity.type
_entity.pdbx_description
1 polymer ?
#
loop_
_entity_poly.entity_id
_entity_poly.type
_entity_poly.pdbx_seq_one_letter_code
_entity_poly.pdbx_strand_id
1 'polypeptide(L)'
;MSSDNADQRSGAKSMSIIVTKGTLDWAYPPFILGTTAAAMGLDVTMFFTFYGLPLLLKNLDLRLSPLGNPAMKMPLGGMHMGMPNLASVVPGVEAAASKMMKNLMQKKGVASITDLRSLAIESDVRMIACQMTMDLFEYTLADMIEGPELGGAATYIEVATRSDINLFI
;
A
#
# COMPACT_ATOMS: atom_id res chain seq x y z
N MET A 1 13.30 0.94 47.41
CA MET A 1 13.10 -0.33 46.75
C MET A 1 11.96 -0.14 45.76
N SER A 2 12.32 0.36 44.57
CA SER A 2 11.40 0.58 43.47
C SER A 2 11.33 -0.69 42.68
N SER A 3 10.19 -1.30 42.62
CA SER A 3 9.91 -2.43 41.75
C SER A 3 9.63 -1.90 40.35
N ASP A 4 10.63 -1.98 39.48
CA ASP A 4 10.47 -1.86 38.05
C ASP A 4 9.63 -3.07 37.54
N ASN A 5 8.32 -2.91 37.58
CA ASN A 5 7.43 -3.73 36.77
C ASN A 5 7.32 -3.06 35.39
N ALA A 6 8.38 -3.22 34.59
CA ALA A 6 8.24 -3.09 33.15
C ALA A 6 7.28 -4.21 32.72
N ASP A 7 6.10 -3.78 32.35
CA ASP A 7 5.04 -4.59 31.75
C ASP A 7 5.63 -5.35 30.56
N GLN A 8 5.99 -6.62 30.79
CA GLN A 8 6.35 -7.54 29.73
C GLN A 8 5.06 -7.86 28.97
N ARG A 9 4.73 -7.07 27.99
CA ARG A 9 3.78 -7.46 26.95
C ARG A 9 4.35 -8.66 26.21
N SER A 10 4.05 -9.85 26.71
CA SER A 10 4.45 -11.14 26.13
C SER A 10 3.54 -11.53 24.95
N GLY A 11 3.13 -10.57 24.13
CA GLY A 11 2.37 -10.77 22.92
C GLY A 11 3.22 -10.45 21.69
N ALA A 12 2.92 -11.02 20.53
CA ALA A 12 3.48 -10.58 19.27
C ALA A 12 3.24 -9.08 19.11
N LYS A 13 4.29 -8.36 18.68
CA LYS A 13 4.15 -6.94 18.34
C LYS A 13 3.21 -6.79 17.16
N SER A 14 2.53 -5.67 17.07
CA SER A 14 1.49 -5.45 16.07
C SER A 14 1.65 -4.14 15.31
N MET A 15 1.24 -4.14 14.05
CA MET A 15 1.27 -2.97 13.18
C MET A 15 -0.07 -2.81 12.47
N SER A 16 -0.58 -1.57 12.43
CA SER A 16 -1.69 -1.22 11.57
C SER A 16 -1.31 -0.14 10.55
N ILE A 17 -1.84 -0.26 9.34
CA ILE A 17 -1.57 0.67 8.24
C ILE A 17 -2.88 1.10 7.61
N ILE A 18 -3.16 2.41 7.53
CA ILE A 18 -4.20 2.95 6.67
C ILE A 18 -3.62 3.20 5.29
N VAL A 19 -4.25 2.64 4.26
CA VAL A 19 -3.86 2.78 2.86
C VAL A 19 -4.90 3.61 2.14
N THR A 20 -4.53 4.84 1.74
CA THR A 20 -5.47 5.82 1.16
C THR A 20 -5.24 6.14 -0.29
N LYS A 21 -4.12 5.71 -0.88
CA LYS A 21 -3.72 6.02 -2.25
C LYS A 21 -3.43 4.76 -3.05
N GLY A 22 -3.90 4.73 -4.30
CA GLY A 22 -3.82 3.57 -5.19
C GLY A 22 -2.98 3.78 -6.45
N THR A 23 -2.12 4.79 -6.51
CA THR A 23 -1.18 4.95 -7.62
C THR A 23 0.05 4.05 -7.43
N LEU A 24 0.76 3.77 -8.53
CA LEU A 24 1.89 2.84 -8.53
C LEU A 24 2.95 3.18 -7.49
N ASP A 25 3.31 4.45 -7.38
CA ASP A 25 4.31 4.97 -6.45
C ASP A 25 3.86 4.91 -4.98
N TRP A 26 2.57 5.07 -4.70
CA TRP A 26 2.00 5.02 -3.36
C TRP A 26 1.59 3.61 -2.93
N ALA A 27 1.45 2.67 -3.86
CA ALA A 27 1.14 1.28 -3.53
C ALA A 27 2.32 0.54 -2.88
N TYR A 28 3.55 0.89 -3.23
CA TYR A 28 4.74 0.21 -2.73
C TYR A 28 4.96 0.35 -1.21
N PRO A 29 4.94 1.56 -0.61
CA PRO A 29 5.24 1.73 0.81
C PRO A 29 4.40 0.86 1.73
N PRO A 30 3.06 0.82 1.65
CA PRO A 30 2.26 0.02 2.57
C PRO A 30 2.52 -1.48 2.43
N PHE A 31 2.64 -2.00 1.20
CA PHE A 31 2.90 -3.43 1.00
C PHE A 31 4.32 -3.82 1.43
N ILE A 32 5.35 -3.01 1.13
CA ILE A 32 6.71 -3.29 1.58
C ILE A 32 6.79 -3.29 3.11
N LEU A 33 6.22 -2.28 3.76
CA LEU A 33 6.25 -2.19 5.23
C LEU A 33 5.43 -3.32 5.87
N GLY A 34 4.23 -3.59 5.35
CA GLY A 34 3.37 -4.63 5.87
C GLY A 34 3.98 -6.03 5.76
N THR A 35 4.48 -6.40 4.58
CA THR A 35 5.11 -7.72 4.37
C THR A 35 6.43 -7.85 5.15
N THR A 36 7.21 -6.77 5.26
CA THR A 36 8.43 -6.78 6.08
C THR A 36 8.09 -6.96 7.56
N ALA A 37 7.08 -6.26 8.08
CA ALA A 37 6.66 -6.40 9.48
C ALA A 37 6.15 -7.81 9.76
N ALA A 38 5.35 -8.39 8.86
CA ALA A 38 4.90 -9.77 8.97
C ALA A 38 6.07 -10.77 8.97
N ALA A 39 7.06 -10.58 8.09
CA ALA A 39 8.28 -11.39 8.07
C ALA A 39 9.13 -11.24 9.35
N MET A 40 9.00 -10.13 10.07
CA MET A 40 9.61 -9.92 11.39
C MET A 40 8.77 -10.49 12.55
N GLY A 41 7.64 -11.14 12.26
CA GLY A 41 6.76 -11.76 13.24
C GLY A 41 5.77 -10.80 13.92
N LEU A 42 5.48 -9.66 13.30
CA LEU A 42 4.41 -8.77 13.76
C LEU A 42 3.05 -9.22 13.22
N ASP A 43 2.00 -9.04 14.03
CA ASP A 43 0.62 -9.11 13.55
C ASP A 43 0.31 -7.83 12.75
N VAL A 44 0.05 -7.97 11.45
CA VAL A 44 -0.14 -6.82 10.56
C VAL A 44 -1.58 -6.73 10.09
N THR A 45 -2.17 -5.53 10.23
CA THR A 45 -3.47 -5.20 9.64
C THR A 45 -3.35 -4.00 8.72
N MET A 46 -3.87 -4.12 7.50
CA MET A 46 -3.92 -3.04 6.50
C MET A 46 -5.38 -2.68 6.22
N PHE A 47 -5.75 -1.42 6.37
CA PHE A 47 -7.10 -0.90 6.12
C PHE A 47 -7.09 -0.07 4.84
N PHE A 48 -7.77 -0.54 3.82
CA PHE A 48 -7.84 0.08 2.50
C PHE A 48 -9.10 0.93 2.38
N THR A 49 -8.91 2.22 2.17
CA THR A 49 -10.02 3.17 2.07
C THR A 49 -9.80 4.16 0.93
N PHE A 50 -10.87 4.79 0.45
CA PHE A 50 -10.85 5.72 -0.67
C PHE A 50 -10.04 5.19 -1.85
N TYR A 51 -9.08 5.98 -2.37
CA TYR A 51 -8.26 5.61 -3.52
C TYR A 51 -7.25 4.49 -3.26
N GLY A 52 -7.07 4.07 -2.00
CA GLY A 52 -6.30 2.88 -1.65
C GLY A 52 -7.06 1.57 -1.90
N LEU A 53 -8.42 1.62 -1.85
CA LEU A 53 -9.25 0.43 -2.02
C LEU A 53 -9.04 -0.31 -3.36
N PRO A 54 -8.86 0.36 -4.51
CA PRO A 54 -8.58 -0.31 -5.78
C PRO A 54 -7.33 -1.19 -5.79
N LEU A 55 -6.43 -1.06 -4.83
CA LEU A 55 -5.29 -1.98 -4.68
C LEU A 55 -5.70 -3.42 -4.37
N LEU A 56 -6.93 -3.62 -3.89
CA LEU A 56 -7.51 -4.95 -3.62
C LEU A 56 -8.26 -5.55 -4.81
N LEU A 57 -8.45 -4.84 -5.91
CA LEU A 57 -9.16 -5.34 -7.08
C LEU A 57 -8.39 -6.47 -7.78
N LYS A 58 -9.12 -7.44 -8.37
CA LYS A 58 -8.56 -8.52 -9.19
C LYS A 58 -7.78 -7.98 -10.38
N ASN A 59 -8.37 -6.99 -11.07
CA ASN A 59 -7.76 -6.34 -12.22
C ASN A 59 -7.05 -5.05 -11.76
N LEU A 60 -5.74 -5.10 -11.69
CA LEU A 60 -4.93 -4.01 -11.18
C LEU A 60 -4.25 -3.25 -12.33
N ASP A 61 -4.76 -2.06 -12.67
CA ASP A 61 -4.10 -1.14 -13.62
C ASP A 61 -3.51 0.05 -12.86
N LEU A 62 -2.30 -0.12 -12.34
CA LEU A 62 -1.62 0.92 -11.59
C LEU A 62 -0.86 1.87 -12.51
N ARG A 63 -1.11 3.16 -12.31
CA ARG A 63 -0.42 4.27 -12.96
C ARG A 63 0.33 5.10 -11.93
N LEU A 64 1.37 5.78 -12.38
CA LEU A 64 2.06 6.77 -11.54
C LEU A 64 1.14 7.93 -11.19
N SER A 65 1.39 8.58 -10.06
CA SER A 65 0.71 9.82 -9.70
C SER A 65 0.84 10.85 -10.81
N PRO A 66 -0.27 11.49 -11.23
CA PRO A 66 -0.26 12.46 -12.33
C PRO A 66 0.46 13.77 -11.98
N LEU A 67 0.61 14.08 -10.70
CA LEU A 67 1.39 15.22 -10.25
C LEU A 67 2.86 14.85 -10.29
N GLY A 68 3.58 15.43 -11.23
CA GLY A 68 5.03 15.30 -11.31
C GLY A 68 5.65 15.65 -9.97
N ASN A 69 6.22 14.67 -9.32
CA ASN A 69 7.03 14.92 -8.15
C ASN A 69 8.38 15.48 -8.64
N PRO A 70 8.75 16.73 -8.30
CA PRO A 70 10.05 17.31 -8.70
C PRO A 70 11.23 16.49 -8.18
N ALA A 71 11.02 15.68 -7.15
CA ALA A 71 12.01 14.75 -6.62
C ALA A 71 12.13 13.46 -7.45
N MET A 72 11.17 13.18 -8.35
CA MET A 72 11.24 12.01 -9.21
C MET A 72 12.21 12.27 -10.37
N LYS A 73 13.43 11.85 -10.17
CA LYS A 73 14.48 11.92 -11.19
C LYS A 73 14.48 10.62 -11.99
N MET A 74 14.08 10.70 -13.23
CA MET A 74 14.19 9.56 -14.14
C MET A 74 15.59 9.48 -14.73
N PRO A 75 16.25 8.31 -14.69
CA PRO A 75 17.52 8.12 -15.36
C PRO A 75 17.30 8.04 -16.88
N LEU A 76 17.55 9.12 -17.60
CA LEU A 76 17.56 9.20 -19.05
C LEU A 76 18.99 9.42 -19.51
N GLY A 77 19.62 8.39 -20.10
CA GLY A 77 20.92 8.54 -20.75
C GLY A 77 22.06 9.05 -19.85
N GLY A 78 22.05 8.71 -18.55
CA GLY A 78 23.06 9.17 -17.60
C GLY A 78 22.77 10.49 -16.90
N MET A 79 21.71 11.18 -17.27
CA MET A 79 21.23 12.38 -16.59
C MET A 79 19.96 12.08 -15.80
N HIS A 80 19.85 12.63 -14.59
CA HIS A 80 18.64 12.56 -13.78
C HIS A 80 17.78 13.79 -14.05
N MET A 81 16.81 13.66 -14.94
CA MET A 81 15.88 14.76 -15.26
C MET A 81 14.61 14.67 -14.43
N GLY A 82 14.25 15.76 -13.75
CA GLY A 82 12.94 15.91 -13.11
C GLY A 82 11.86 16.06 -14.18
N MET A 83 10.71 15.42 -14.00
CA MET A 83 9.57 15.57 -14.91
C MET A 83 8.80 16.85 -14.53
N PRO A 84 8.71 17.86 -15.39
CA PRO A 84 7.91 19.06 -15.10
C PRO A 84 6.42 18.69 -15.07
N ASN A 85 5.67 19.28 -14.13
CA ASN A 85 4.22 19.06 -13.98
C ASN A 85 3.44 19.29 -15.29
N LEU A 86 3.92 20.16 -16.15
CA LEU A 86 3.31 20.45 -17.45
C LEU A 86 3.32 19.24 -18.41
N ALA A 87 4.30 18.33 -18.27
CA ALA A 87 4.37 17.13 -19.10
C ALA A 87 3.24 16.13 -18.80
N SER A 88 2.67 16.15 -17.59
CA SER A 88 1.56 15.25 -17.20
C SER A 88 0.23 15.62 -17.87
N VAL A 89 0.12 16.82 -18.44
CA VAL A 89 -1.09 17.28 -19.17
C VAL A 89 -1.16 16.68 -20.58
N VAL A 90 -0.05 16.20 -21.12
CA VAL A 90 -0.01 15.61 -22.47
C VAL A 90 -0.58 14.19 -22.44
N PRO A 91 -1.64 13.89 -23.22
CA PRO A 91 -2.22 12.55 -23.30
C PRO A 91 -1.16 11.48 -23.63
N GLY A 92 -1.14 10.39 -22.87
CA GLY A 92 -0.22 9.26 -23.08
C GLY A 92 1.11 9.35 -22.34
N VAL A 93 1.54 10.51 -21.86
CA VAL A 93 2.80 10.68 -21.11
C VAL A 93 2.76 9.89 -19.80
N GLU A 94 1.63 9.92 -19.07
CA GLU A 94 1.44 9.15 -17.83
C GLU A 94 1.57 7.65 -18.09
N ALA A 95 0.94 7.13 -19.15
CA ALA A 95 1.01 5.71 -19.50
C ALA A 95 2.43 5.29 -19.89
N ALA A 96 3.13 6.11 -20.66
CA ALA A 96 4.51 5.86 -21.05
C ALA A 96 5.45 5.89 -19.84
N ALA A 97 5.30 6.87 -18.95
CA ALA A 97 6.07 6.97 -17.71
C ALA A 97 5.81 5.78 -16.77
N SER A 98 4.55 5.37 -16.61
CA SER A 98 4.16 4.21 -15.81
C SER A 98 4.78 2.92 -16.37
N LYS A 99 4.73 2.70 -17.68
CA LYS A 99 5.36 1.56 -18.36
C LYS A 99 6.88 1.56 -18.17
N MET A 100 7.52 2.72 -18.33
CA MET A 100 8.96 2.85 -18.14
C MET A 100 9.37 2.55 -16.70
N MET A 101 8.61 3.05 -15.71
CA MET A 101 8.85 2.77 -14.29
C MET A 101 8.68 1.29 -13.97
N LYS A 102 7.59 0.65 -14.43
CA LYS A 102 7.37 -0.81 -14.27
C LYS A 102 8.55 -1.61 -14.86
N ASN A 103 9.01 -1.25 -16.05
CA ASN A 103 10.16 -1.92 -16.69
C ASN A 103 11.47 -1.70 -15.90
N LEU A 104 11.68 -0.49 -15.36
CA LEU A 104 12.87 -0.20 -14.53
C LEU A 104 12.86 -1.03 -13.26
N MET A 105 11.72 -1.09 -12.57
CA MET A 105 11.54 -1.88 -11.36
C MET A 105 11.80 -3.36 -11.63
N GLN A 106 11.24 -3.90 -12.72
CA GLN A 106 11.48 -5.29 -13.13
C GLN A 106 12.96 -5.57 -13.42
N LYS A 107 13.64 -4.68 -14.16
CA LYS A 107 15.09 -4.80 -14.43
C LYS A 107 15.94 -4.74 -13.17
N LYS A 108 15.49 -4.06 -12.14
CA LYS A 108 16.17 -3.95 -10.84
C LYS A 108 15.78 -5.04 -9.85
N GLY A 109 14.93 -5.99 -10.24
CA GLY A 109 14.49 -7.09 -9.38
C GLY A 109 13.53 -6.65 -8.28
N VAL A 110 12.84 -5.51 -8.46
CA VAL A 110 11.80 -5.07 -7.52
C VAL A 110 10.55 -5.89 -7.77
N ALA A 111 10.02 -6.51 -6.73
CA ALA A 111 8.78 -7.29 -6.79
C ALA A 111 7.62 -6.42 -7.29
N SER A 112 6.72 -6.98 -8.09
CA SER A 112 5.51 -6.26 -8.51
C SER A 112 4.55 -6.07 -7.34
N ILE A 113 3.60 -5.12 -7.46
CA ILE A 113 2.54 -4.98 -6.45
C ILE A 113 1.69 -6.24 -6.35
N THR A 114 1.50 -6.96 -7.45
CA THR A 114 0.81 -8.24 -7.45
C THR A 114 1.56 -9.28 -6.61
N ASP A 115 2.89 -9.37 -6.75
CA ASP A 115 3.71 -10.30 -5.96
C ASP A 115 3.70 -9.91 -4.47
N LEU A 116 3.85 -8.61 -4.16
CA LEU A 116 3.79 -8.12 -2.78
C LEU A 116 2.42 -8.35 -2.14
N ARG A 117 1.34 -8.25 -2.92
CA ARG A 117 -0.02 -8.55 -2.48
C ARG A 117 -0.20 -10.05 -2.19
N SER A 118 0.31 -10.92 -3.06
CA SER A 118 0.33 -12.36 -2.82
C SER A 118 1.14 -12.70 -1.57
N LEU A 119 2.31 -12.10 -1.43
CA LEU A 119 3.16 -12.28 -0.24
C LEU A 119 2.45 -11.80 1.04
N ALA A 120 1.69 -10.70 0.99
CA ALA A 120 0.91 -10.23 2.13
C ALA A 120 -0.14 -11.27 2.56
N ILE A 121 -0.85 -11.89 1.59
CA ILE A 121 -1.81 -12.96 1.85
C ILE A 121 -1.11 -14.19 2.46
N GLU A 122 -0.01 -14.64 1.85
CA GLU A 122 0.77 -15.79 2.31
C GLU A 122 1.39 -15.59 3.71
N SER A 123 1.60 -14.33 4.10
CA SER A 123 2.14 -13.94 5.40
C SER A 123 1.06 -13.60 6.42
N ASP A 124 -0.19 -13.99 6.19
CA ASP A 124 -1.34 -13.75 7.07
C ASP A 124 -1.57 -12.26 7.42
N VAL A 125 -1.16 -11.33 6.52
CA VAL A 125 -1.48 -9.92 6.68
C VAL A 125 -2.99 -9.73 6.53
N ARG A 126 -3.63 -9.26 7.61
CA ARG A 126 -5.05 -8.98 7.62
C ARG A 126 -5.36 -7.76 6.77
N MET A 127 -6.15 -7.90 5.73
CA MET A 127 -6.55 -6.81 4.84
C MET A 127 -8.03 -6.51 5.01
N ILE A 128 -8.35 -5.25 5.34
CA ILE A 128 -9.72 -4.78 5.55
C ILE A 128 -10.10 -3.81 4.43
N ALA A 129 -11.15 -4.13 3.69
CA ALA A 129 -11.77 -3.28 2.69
C ALA A 129 -12.82 -2.39 3.36
N CYS A 130 -12.69 -1.07 3.21
CA CYS A 130 -13.62 -0.11 3.80
C CYS A 130 -15.00 -0.20 3.15
N GLN A 131 -16.01 -0.65 3.91
CA GLN A 131 -17.39 -0.81 3.44
C GLN A 131 -17.96 0.48 2.82
N MET A 132 -17.79 1.61 3.52
CA MET A 132 -18.26 2.90 3.00
C MET A 132 -17.66 3.26 1.64
N THR A 133 -16.38 2.94 1.44
CA THR A 133 -15.70 3.21 0.16
C THR A 133 -16.17 2.25 -0.93
N MET A 134 -16.44 1.00 -0.59
CA MET A 134 -17.02 0.03 -1.52
C MET A 134 -18.38 0.51 -2.01
N ASP A 135 -19.25 0.92 -1.08
CA ASP A 135 -20.57 1.43 -1.42
C ASP A 135 -20.49 2.70 -2.28
N LEU A 136 -19.53 3.60 -1.98
CA LEU A 136 -19.32 4.85 -2.71
C LEU A 136 -18.84 4.61 -4.16
N PHE A 137 -17.99 3.63 -4.38
CA PHE A 137 -17.41 3.31 -5.69
C PHE A 137 -18.09 2.13 -6.38
N GLU A 138 -19.20 1.64 -5.81
CA GLU A 138 -20.00 0.52 -6.34
C GLU A 138 -19.18 -0.78 -6.53
N TYR A 139 -18.17 -1.00 -5.68
CA TYR A 139 -17.40 -2.25 -5.66
C TYR A 139 -18.07 -3.31 -4.78
N THR A 140 -17.91 -4.55 -5.17
CA THR A 140 -18.34 -5.72 -4.41
C THR A 140 -17.13 -6.60 -4.03
N LEU A 141 -17.29 -7.51 -3.09
CA LEU A 141 -16.24 -8.50 -2.79
C LEU A 141 -15.88 -9.38 -3.99
N ALA A 142 -16.83 -9.57 -4.93
CA ALA A 142 -16.57 -10.33 -6.14
C ALA A 142 -15.54 -9.66 -7.07
N ASP A 143 -15.36 -8.34 -6.96
CA ASP A 143 -14.37 -7.58 -7.73
C ASP A 143 -12.97 -7.64 -7.10
N MET A 144 -12.88 -8.06 -5.85
CA MET A 144 -11.63 -8.09 -5.08
C MET A 144 -10.93 -9.45 -5.16
N ILE A 145 -9.63 -9.43 -4.85
CA ILE A 145 -8.86 -10.66 -4.61
C ILE A 145 -9.45 -11.42 -3.42
N GLU A 146 -9.12 -12.70 -3.29
CA GLU A 146 -9.44 -13.48 -2.09
C GLU A 146 -8.61 -12.99 -0.89
N GLY A 147 -9.21 -13.06 0.31
CA GLY A 147 -8.54 -12.72 1.56
C GLY A 147 -9.02 -11.45 2.27
N PRO A 148 -9.27 -10.32 1.57
CA PRO A 148 -9.79 -9.12 2.24
C PRO A 148 -11.16 -9.35 2.87
N GLU A 149 -11.34 -8.82 4.09
CA GLU A 149 -12.61 -8.80 4.80
C GLU A 149 -13.24 -7.41 4.77
N LEU A 150 -14.57 -7.34 4.94
CA LEU A 150 -15.26 -6.07 5.06
C LEU A 150 -15.10 -5.49 6.47
N GLY A 151 -14.87 -4.20 6.53
CA GLY A 151 -14.84 -3.49 7.80
C GLY A 151 -15.05 -1.99 7.63
N GLY A 152 -15.40 -1.34 8.72
CA GLY A 152 -15.57 0.12 8.77
C GLY A 152 -14.48 0.78 9.60
N ALA A 153 -14.61 2.10 9.76
CA ALA A 153 -13.70 2.90 10.59
C ALA A 153 -13.64 2.37 12.04
N ALA A 154 -14.78 1.91 12.59
CA ALA A 154 -14.82 1.33 13.94
C ALA A 154 -13.96 0.07 14.05
N THR A 155 -14.04 -0.84 13.05
CA THR A 155 -13.21 -2.04 12.97
C THR A 155 -11.72 -1.69 12.95
N TYR A 156 -11.34 -0.68 12.14
CA TYR A 156 -9.96 -0.22 12.10
C TYR A 156 -9.49 0.39 13.42
N ILE A 157 -10.29 1.27 14.02
CA ILE A 157 -9.92 1.92 15.31
C ILE A 157 -9.74 0.88 16.42
N GLU A 158 -10.56 -0.17 16.45
CA GLU A 158 -10.39 -1.26 17.42
C GLU A 158 -9.02 -1.95 17.27
N VAL A 159 -8.58 -2.19 16.03
CA VAL A 159 -7.24 -2.72 15.75
C VAL A 159 -6.16 -1.71 16.13
N ALA A 160 -6.31 -0.46 15.70
CA ALA A 160 -5.30 0.59 15.90
C ALA A 160 -5.05 0.87 17.41
N THR A 161 -6.07 0.79 18.25
CA THR A 161 -5.91 0.98 19.71
C THR A 161 -5.07 -0.10 20.39
N ARG A 162 -4.91 -1.24 19.74
CA ARG A 162 -4.10 -2.38 20.25
C ARG A 162 -2.77 -2.52 19.52
N SER A 163 -2.56 -1.74 18.45
CA SER A 163 -1.34 -1.83 17.64
C SER A 163 -0.20 -1.02 18.25
N ASP A 164 1.00 -1.59 18.25
CA ASP A 164 2.22 -0.93 18.71
C ASP A 164 2.70 0.14 17.71
N ILE A 165 2.44 -0.10 16.41
CA ILE A 165 2.80 0.79 15.31
C ILE A 165 1.55 1.11 14.49
N ASN A 166 1.26 2.40 14.32
CA ASN A 166 0.16 2.87 13.49
C ASN A 166 0.69 3.79 12.39
N LEU A 167 0.42 3.46 11.13
CA LEU A 167 0.86 4.24 9.97
C LEU A 167 -0.34 4.70 9.13
N PHE A 168 -0.21 5.90 8.57
CA PHE A 168 -1.15 6.46 7.60
C PHE A 168 -0.42 6.77 6.30
N ILE A 169 -0.78 6.10 5.19
CA ILE A 169 -0.10 6.16 3.89
C ILE A 169 -1.08 6.45 2.75
#